data_37c6a169737a37f4deb98a8ad83c819d
#
_entry.id   37c6a169737a37f4deb98a8ad83c819d
#
_cell.length_a   1.000
_cell.length_b   1.000
_cell.length_c   1.000
_cell.angle_alpha   90.00
_cell.angle_beta   90.00
_cell.angle_gamma   90.00
#
_symmetry.space_group_name_H-M   'P 1'
#
loop_
_entity.id
_entity.type
_entity.pdbx_description
1 polymer ?
#
loop_
_entity_poly.entity_id
_entity_poly.type
_entity_poly.pdbx_seq_one_letter_code
_entity_poly.pdbx_strand_id
1 'polypeptide(L)'
;MLNSLFLLIPFTLQTFCMAVDEFYFHRRRGLPRWERLGHPLDTLTALACFVWLLSVAPSALSLGVYVGLSVFSCLFVTKDEPVHSKHCLPNEQWLHALLFILHPLVLISAGLFWPAWRRQTLSFIRYTGFERKFLLGNTLLTLAFGLYQLVYWNFIWQPATSQKQAG
;
A
#
# COMPACT_ATOMS: atom_id res chain seq x y z
N MET A 1 -6.20 23.14 15.60
CA MET A 1 -6.78 21.83 15.20
C MET A 1 -6.34 21.53 13.77
N LEU A 2 -5.77 20.33 13.56
CA LEU A 2 -5.39 19.84 12.24
C LEU A 2 -6.67 19.53 11.43
N ASN A 3 -6.75 20.02 10.19
CA ASN A 3 -7.84 19.58 9.29
C ASN A 3 -7.54 18.15 8.80
N SER A 4 -8.49 17.22 8.95
CA SER A 4 -8.38 15.82 8.51
C SER A 4 -8.06 15.67 7.02
N LEU A 5 -8.39 16.66 6.19
CA LEU A 5 -8.06 16.64 4.76
C LEU A 5 -6.55 16.59 4.49
N PHE A 6 -5.70 17.12 5.38
CA PHE A 6 -4.25 16.97 5.23
C PHE A 6 -3.76 15.52 5.38
N LEU A 7 -4.51 14.69 6.11
CA LEU A 7 -4.20 13.26 6.24
C LEU A 7 -4.46 12.47 4.96
N LEU A 8 -5.11 13.06 3.94
CA LEU A 8 -5.29 12.45 2.62
C LEU A 8 -4.03 12.54 1.75
N ILE A 9 -3.13 13.48 2.04
CA ILE A 9 -1.93 13.71 1.24
C ILE A 9 -1.07 12.44 1.09
N PRO A 10 -0.70 11.72 2.18
CA PRO A 10 0.06 10.49 2.05
C PRO A 10 -0.61 9.42 1.17
N PHE A 11 -1.94 9.26 1.29
CA PHE A 11 -2.69 8.32 0.46
C PHE A 11 -2.63 8.67 -1.02
N THR A 12 -2.83 9.95 -1.34
CA THR A 12 -2.81 10.42 -2.73
C THR A 12 -1.43 10.23 -3.35
N LEU A 13 -0.38 10.61 -2.61
CA LEU A 13 1.00 10.45 -3.07
C LEU A 13 1.36 8.97 -3.23
N GLN A 14 1.03 8.12 -2.25
CA GLN A 14 1.31 6.69 -2.34
C GLN A 14 0.57 6.05 -3.52
N THR A 15 -0.72 6.36 -3.70
CA THR A 15 -1.51 5.83 -4.83
C THR A 15 -0.89 6.25 -6.17
N PHE A 16 -0.46 7.50 -6.30
CA PHE A 16 0.21 7.98 -7.50
C PHE A 16 1.54 7.27 -7.74
N CYS A 17 2.39 7.16 -6.72
CA CYS A 17 3.67 6.44 -6.82
C CYS A 17 3.47 4.97 -7.18
N MET A 18 2.51 4.28 -6.57
CA MET A 18 2.17 2.89 -6.89
C MET A 18 1.64 2.74 -8.31
N ALA A 19 0.86 3.70 -8.82
CA ALA A 19 0.40 3.69 -10.21
C ALA A 19 1.56 3.86 -11.19
N VAL A 20 2.50 4.77 -10.90
CA VAL A 20 3.71 4.93 -11.72
C VAL A 20 4.57 3.67 -11.70
N ASP A 21 4.78 3.09 -10.53
CA ASP A 21 5.54 1.85 -10.38
C ASP A 21 4.93 0.71 -11.19
N GLU A 22 3.66 0.44 -10.98
CA GLU A 22 2.93 -0.66 -11.61
C GLU A 22 2.79 -0.47 -13.13
N PHE A 23 2.31 0.70 -13.59
CA PHE A 23 1.94 0.89 -14.99
C PHE A 23 3.07 1.39 -15.89
N TYR A 24 4.13 1.95 -15.31
CA TYR A 24 5.27 2.43 -16.07
C TYR A 24 6.49 1.53 -15.91
N PHE A 25 6.96 1.23 -14.70
CA PHE A 25 8.18 0.45 -14.49
C PHE A 25 7.93 -1.05 -14.64
N HIS A 26 6.99 -1.61 -13.89
CA HIS A 26 6.76 -3.05 -13.89
C HIS A 26 6.29 -3.59 -15.24
N ARG A 27 5.39 -2.89 -15.93
CA ARG A 27 4.93 -3.32 -17.27
C ARG A 27 6.03 -3.29 -18.32
N ARG A 28 7.00 -2.40 -18.19
CA ARG A 28 8.13 -2.30 -19.14
C ARG A 28 9.20 -3.35 -18.88
N ARG A 29 9.52 -3.57 -17.62
CA ARG A 29 10.56 -4.49 -17.19
C ARG A 29 10.05 -5.94 -17.14
N GLY A 30 8.79 -6.14 -16.83
CA GLY A 30 8.24 -7.41 -16.36
C GLY A 30 8.66 -7.69 -14.91
N LEU A 31 7.94 -8.57 -14.24
CA LEU A 31 8.24 -8.94 -12.86
C LEU A 31 8.85 -10.36 -12.77
N PRO A 32 9.97 -10.54 -12.05
CA PRO A 32 10.46 -11.86 -11.70
C PRO A 32 9.48 -12.57 -10.76
N ARG A 33 9.57 -13.90 -10.68
CA ARG A 33 8.60 -14.71 -9.91
C ARG A 33 8.46 -14.27 -8.46
N TRP A 34 9.55 -13.87 -7.82
CA TRP A 34 9.53 -13.39 -6.45
C TRP A 34 8.66 -12.14 -6.29
N GLU A 35 8.84 -11.13 -7.13
CA GLU A 35 8.07 -9.88 -7.08
C GLU A 35 6.59 -10.09 -7.42
N ARG A 36 6.26 -11.03 -8.35
CA ARG A 36 4.85 -11.35 -8.67
C ARG A 36 4.05 -11.87 -7.49
N LEU A 37 4.70 -12.51 -6.53
CA LEU A 37 4.09 -12.96 -5.28
C LEU A 37 4.28 -11.92 -4.17
N GLY A 38 5.43 -11.26 -4.14
CA GLY A 38 5.81 -10.26 -3.14
C GLY A 38 4.83 -9.09 -3.09
N HIS A 39 4.56 -8.44 -4.22
CA HIS A 39 3.68 -7.27 -4.27
C HIS A 39 2.23 -7.53 -3.83
N PRO A 40 1.54 -8.62 -4.25
CA PRO A 40 0.23 -8.94 -3.65
C PRO A 40 0.29 -9.18 -2.14
N LEU A 41 1.37 -9.75 -1.62
CA LEU A 41 1.55 -9.96 -0.18
C LEU A 41 1.78 -8.64 0.56
N ASP A 42 2.53 -7.69 -0.01
CA ASP A 42 2.67 -6.33 0.54
C ASP A 42 1.32 -5.64 0.64
N THR A 43 0.56 -5.69 -0.45
CA THR A 43 -0.81 -5.16 -0.50
C THR A 43 -1.72 -5.83 0.53
N LEU A 44 -1.58 -7.14 0.74
CA LEU A 44 -2.35 -7.89 1.74
C LEU A 44 -2.03 -7.45 3.18
N THR A 45 -0.76 -7.16 3.50
CA THR A 45 -0.40 -6.67 4.84
C THR A 45 -0.99 -5.29 5.12
N ALA A 46 -0.97 -4.38 4.14
CA ALA A 46 -1.63 -3.08 4.25
C ALA A 46 -3.16 -3.22 4.36
N LEU A 47 -3.75 -4.10 3.54
CA LEU A 47 -5.19 -4.40 3.59
C LEU A 47 -5.61 -4.94 4.96
N ALA A 48 -4.80 -5.80 5.59
CA ALA A 48 -5.06 -6.29 6.93
C ALA A 48 -5.15 -5.16 7.95
N CYS A 49 -4.26 -4.14 7.86
CA CYS A 49 -4.33 -2.94 8.69
C CYS A 49 -5.65 -2.19 8.49
N PHE A 50 -6.08 -1.96 7.24
CA PHE A 50 -7.33 -1.24 6.96
C PHE A 50 -8.57 -2.03 7.39
N VAL A 51 -8.61 -3.33 7.13
CA VAL A 51 -9.71 -4.21 7.57
C VAL A 51 -9.81 -4.23 9.10
N TRP A 52 -8.68 -4.23 9.81
CA TRP A 52 -8.66 -4.11 11.27
C TRP A 52 -9.36 -2.84 11.74
N LEU A 53 -9.03 -1.68 11.18
CA LEU A 53 -9.66 -0.40 11.52
C LEU A 53 -11.17 -0.40 11.28
N LEU A 54 -11.62 -1.02 10.20
CA LEU A 54 -13.05 -1.10 9.86
C LEU A 54 -13.81 -2.05 10.77
N SER A 55 -13.18 -3.14 11.21
CA SER A 55 -13.83 -4.26 11.91
C SER A 55 -13.84 -4.09 13.43
N VAL A 56 -12.77 -3.53 14.01
CA VAL A 56 -12.54 -3.50 15.47
C VAL A 56 -12.79 -2.11 16.05
N ALA A 57 -13.33 -2.03 17.26
CA ALA A 57 -13.49 -0.76 17.96
C ALA A 57 -12.16 -0.29 18.58
N PRO A 58 -11.88 1.03 18.62
CA PRO A 58 -10.69 1.56 19.29
C PRO A 58 -10.66 1.23 20.77
N SER A 59 -9.56 0.67 21.23
CA SER A 59 -9.20 0.41 22.63
C SER A 59 -7.68 0.39 22.76
N ALA A 60 -7.13 0.40 23.94
CA ALA A 60 -5.68 0.29 24.15
C ALA A 60 -5.12 -1.01 23.53
N LEU A 61 -5.83 -2.14 23.72
CA LEU A 61 -5.42 -3.42 23.15
C LEU A 61 -5.49 -3.42 21.62
N SER A 62 -6.63 -2.98 21.06
CA SER A 62 -6.80 -2.96 19.60
C SER A 62 -5.86 -1.97 18.90
N LEU A 63 -5.49 -0.87 19.57
CA LEU A 63 -4.45 0.04 19.09
C LEU A 63 -3.08 -0.64 19.09
N GLY A 64 -2.73 -1.39 20.14
CA GLY A 64 -1.50 -2.17 20.18
C GLY A 64 -1.40 -3.17 19.04
N VAL A 65 -2.49 -3.90 18.75
CA VAL A 65 -2.55 -4.83 17.61
C VAL A 65 -2.41 -4.08 16.28
N TYR A 66 -3.09 -2.94 16.11
CA TYR A 66 -2.96 -2.12 14.90
C TYR A 66 -1.52 -1.64 14.67
N VAL A 67 -0.87 -1.15 15.74
CA VAL A 67 0.53 -0.72 15.66
C VAL A 67 1.43 -1.91 15.29
N GLY A 68 1.22 -3.08 15.89
CA GLY A 68 1.95 -4.30 15.55
C GLY A 68 1.79 -4.71 14.08
N LEU A 69 0.54 -4.69 13.55
CA LEU A 69 0.26 -4.95 12.14
C LEU A 69 0.93 -3.92 11.22
N SER A 70 0.88 -2.63 11.61
CA SER A 70 1.48 -1.54 10.84
C SER A 70 3.00 -1.66 10.78
N VAL A 71 3.65 -1.94 11.92
CA VAL A 71 5.10 -2.19 11.97
C VAL A 71 5.47 -3.41 11.13
N PHE A 72 4.72 -4.50 11.27
CA PHE A 72 4.93 -5.69 10.45
C PHE A 72 4.83 -5.36 8.96
N SER A 73 3.78 -4.64 8.53
CA SER A 73 3.60 -4.25 7.14
C SER A 73 4.77 -3.38 6.64
N CYS A 74 5.21 -2.39 7.43
CA CYS A 74 6.36 -1.55 7.08
C CYS A 74 7.67 -2.33 6.95
N LEU A 75 7.90 -3.34 7.79
CA LEU A 75 9.08 -4.20 7.68
C LEU A 75 8.95 -5.17 6.51
N PHE A 76 7.75 -5.69 6.27
CA PHE A 76 7.53 -6.70 5.25
C PHE A 76 7.75 -6.15 3.83
N VAL A 77 7.38 -4.91 3.54
CA VAL A 77 7.61 -4.30 2.23
C VAL A 77 9.10 -4.13 1.89
N THR A 78 10.00 -4.18 2.86
CA THR A 78 11.45 -4.07 2.62
C THR A 78 12.11 -5.37 2.13
N LYS A 79 11.37 -6.50 2.14
CA LYS A 79 11.88 -7.83 1.75
C LYS A 79 12.39 -7.90 0.31
N ASP A 80 11.86 -7.04 -0.55
CA ASP A 80 12.18 -7.04 -1.99
C ASP A 80 13.40 -6.16 -2.33
N GLU A 81 13.91 -5.37 -1.38
CA GLU A 81 15.05 -4.46 -1.59
C GLU A 81 16.30 -5.16 -2.14
N PRO A 82 16.71 -6.37 -1.67
CA PRO A 82 17.85 -7.08 -2.25
C PRO A 82 17.66 -7.48 -3.72
N VAL A 83 16.42 -7.61 -4.18
CA VAL A 83 16.09 -7.90 -5.59
C VAL A 83 16.07 -6.60 -6.38
N HIS A 84 15.44 -5.56 -5.85
CA HIS A 84 15.34 -4.24 -6.47
C HIS A 84 16.72 -3.62 -6.73
N SER A 85 17.63 -3.70 -5.76
CA SER A 85 18.99 -3.17 -5.89
C SER A 85 19.77 -3.77 -7.07
N LYS A 86 19.39 -4.96 -7.55
CA LYS A 86 20.06 -5.67 -8.65
C LYS A 86 19.38 -5.51 -10.00
N HIS A 87 18.08 -5.27 -10.02
CA HIS A 87 17.26 -5.36 -11.23
C HIS A 87 16.55 -4.06 -11.61
N CYS A 88 16.36 -3.13 -10.66
CA CYS A 88 15.64 -1.89 -10.90
C CYS A 88 16.55 -0.77 -11.41
N LEU A 89 16.00 0.07 -12.28
CA LEU A 89 16.65 1.31 -12.70
C LEU A 89 16.78 2.29 -11.53
N PRO A 90 17.76 3.21 -11.53
CA PRO A 90 17.92 4.19 -10.46
C PRO A 90 16.65 5.01 -10.15
N ASN A 91 15.88 5.39 -11.16
CA ASN A 91 14.63 6.13 -10.98
C ASN A 91 13.54 5.29 -10.31
N GLU A 92 13.49 3.99 -10.59
CA GLU A 92 12.59 3.04 -9.93
C GLU A 92 12.99 2.85 -8.46
N GLN A 93 14.29 2.75 -8.16
CA GLN A 93 14.79 2.67 -6.78
C GLN A 93 14.43 3.92 -5.96
N TRP A 94 14.53 5.12 -6.55
CA TRP A 94 14.08 6.35 -5.90
C TRP A 94 12.57 6.35 -5.62
N LEU A 95 11.78 5.83 -6.54
CA LEU A 95 10.32 5.68 -6.33
C LEU A 95 10.02 4.72 -5.17
N HIS A 96 10.74 3.59 -5.08
CA HIS A 96 10.60 2.66 -3.97
C HIS A 96 11.03 3.27 -2.63
N ALA A 97 12.11 4.04 -2.60
CA ALA A 97 12.53 4.77 -1.40
C ALA A 97 11.42 5.74 -0.93
N LEU A 98 10.76 6.42 -1.87
CA LEU A 98 9.62 7.28 -1.55
C LEU A 98 8.42 6.48 -1.03
N LEU A 99 8.11 5.32 -1.63
CA LEU A 99 7.06 4.42 -1.17
C LEU A 99 7.32 3.90 0.26
N PHE A 100 8.58 3.60 0.62
CA PHE A 100 8.94 3.22 2.00
C PHE A 100 8.69 4.32 3.03
N ILE A 101 8.80 5.60 2.63
CA ILE A 101 8.48 6.73 3.51
C ILE A 101 6.95 6.95 3.57
N LEU A 102 6.27 6.83 2.44
CA LEU A 102 4.83 7.08 2.34
C LEU A 102 4.01 5.99 3.05
N HIS A 103 4.47 4.74 3.01
CA HIS A 103 3.73 3.62 3.59
C HIS A 103 3.42 3.79 5.08
N PRO A 104 4.40 4.06 5.98
CA PRO A 104 4.09 4.35 7.38
C PRO A 104 3.23 5.60 7.57
N LEU A 105 3.40 6.65 6.75
CA LEU A 105 2.58 7.86 6.82
C LEU A 105 1.11 7.58 6.48
N VAL A 106 0.85 6.71 5.50
CA VAL A 106 -0.51 6.24 5.18
C VAL A 106 -1.11 5.46 6.34
N LEU A 107 -0.36 4.53 6.95
CA LEU A 107 -0.86 3.74 8.08
C LEU A 107 -1.13 4.63 9.29
N ILE A 108 -0.27 5.61 9.60
CA ILE A 108 -0.52 6.60 10.66
C ILE A 108 -1.79 7.40 10.34
N SER A 109 -1.93 7.91 9.12
CA SER A 109 -3.12 8.67 8.70
C SER A 109 -4.40 7.84 8.79
N ALA A 110 -4.35 6.56 8.40
CA ALA A 110 -5.47 5.63 8.54
C ALA A 110 -5.84 5.42 10.02
N GLY A 111 -4.86 5.24 10.89
CA GLY A 111 -5.08 5.15 12.34
C GLY A 111 -5.73 6.40 12.92
N LEU A 112 -5.37 7.59 12.41
CA LEU A 112 -6.02 8.85 12.80
C LEU A 112 -7.45 9.00 12.26
N PHE A 113 -7.83 8.29 11.19
CA PHE A 113 -9.21 8.21 10.72
C PHE A 113 -10.06 7.19 11.49
N TRP A 114 -9.45 6.28 12.22
CA TRP A 114 -10.18 5.22 12.94
C TRP A 114 -11.25 5.73 13.91
N PRO A 115 -10.98 6.75 14.79
CA PRO A 115 -12.02 7.32 15.62
C PRO A 115 -13.23 7.82 14.82
N ALA A 116 -13.00 8.52 13.70
CA ALA A 116 -14.07 9.02 12.84
C ALA A 116 -14.92 7.88 12.25
N TRP A 117 -14.32 6.74 11.94
CA TRP A 117 -15.05 5.53 11.51
C TRP A 117 -16.07 5.08 12.57
N ARG A 118 -15.73 5.21 13.85
CA ARG A 118 -16.59 4.88 15.00
C ARG A 118 -17.41 6.06 15.53
N ARG A 119 -17.50 7.17 14.78
CA ARG A 119 -18.18 8.41 15.19
C ARG A 119 -17.62 9.04 16.45
N GLN A 120 -16.35 8.80 16.74
CA GLN A 120 -15.58 9.42 17.81
C GLN A 120 -14.74 10.56 17.26
N THR A 121 -14.31 11.47 18.11
CA THR A 121 -13.48 12.61 17.72
C THR A 121 -12.20 12.66 18.57
N LEU A 122 -11.12 13.14 17.96
CA LEU A 122 -9.91 13.53 18.65
C LEU A 122 -9.88 15.05 18.78
N SER A 123 -9.56 15.56 19.97
CA SER A 123 -9.60 17.00 20.28
C SER A 123 -8.72 17.87 19.37
N PHE A 124 -7.66 17.30 18.83
CA PHE A 124 -6.69 17.98 17.97
C PHE A 124 -6.97 17.84 16.46
N ILE A 125 -7.96 17.02 16.05
CA ILE A 125 -8.35 16.83 14.64
C ILE A 125 -9.77 17.33 14.39
N ARG A 126 -9.93 18.15 13.36
CA ARG A 126 -11.22 18.55 12.84
C ARG A 126 -11.64 17.60 11.73
N TYR A 127 -12.58 16.69 12.03
CA TYR A 127 -13.16 15.78 11.04
C TYR A 127 -14.26 16.46 10.22
N THR A 128 -14.37 16.07 8.95
CA THR A 128 -15.35 16.59 7.98
C THR A 128 -16.52 15.65 7.73
N GLY A 129 -16.43 14.40 8.20
CA GLY A 129 -17.38 13.32 7.91
C GLY A 129 -17.05 12.54 6.63
N PHE A 130 -16.11 13.03 5.82
CA PHE A 130 -15.64 12.34 4.61
C PHE A 130 -14.78 11.11 4.95
N GLU A 131 -14.08 11.12 6.06
CA GLU A 131 -13.07 10.13 6.48
C GLU A 131 -13.59 8.70 6.47
N ARG A 132 -14.87 8.52 6.85
CA ARG A 132 -15.52 7.19 6.86
C ARG A 132 -15.65 6.62 5.45
N LYS A 133 -16.16 7.42 4.52
CA LYS A 133 -16.33 7.03 3.11
C LYS A 133 -14.97 6.80 2.46
N PHE A 134 -14.01 7.65 2.80
CA PHE A 134 -12.65 7.55 2.30
C PHE A 134 -11.97 6.27 2.79
N LEU A 135 -11.99 5.96 4.09
CA LEU A 135 -11.35 4.76 4.64
C LEU A 135 -11.94 3.48 4.02
N LEU A 136 -13.27 3.42 3.89
CA LEU A 136 -13.93 2.29 3.21
C LEU A 136 -13.53 2.22 1.73
N GLY A 137 -13.60 3.33 1.01
CA GLY A 137 -13.24 3.39 -0.41
C GLY A 137 -11.77 3.01 -0.65
N ASN A 138 -10.86 3.51 0.19
CA ASN A 138 -9.44 3.15 0.12
C ASN A 138 -9.20 1.66 0.41
N THR A 139 -9.93 1.09 1.38
CA THR A 139 -9.84 -0.36 1.66
C THR A 139 -10.29 -1.19 0.46
N LEU A 140 -11.41 -0.82 -0.18
CA LEU A 140 -11.91 -1.49 -1.38
C LEU A 140 -10.95 -1.33 -2.58
N LEU A 141 -10.36 -0.15 -2.74
CA LEU A 141 -9.35 0.11 -3.77
C LEU A 141 -8.09 -0.73 -3.55
N THR A 142 -7.62 -0.82 -2.31
CA THR A 142 -6.46 -1.66 -1.95
C THR A 142 -6.75 -3.14 -2.21
N LEU A 143 -7.95 -3.62 -1.87
CA LEU A 143 -8.37 -4.99 -2.20
C LEU A 143 -8.38 -5.23 -3.72
N ALA A 144 -9.00 -4.33 -4.47
CA ALA A 144 -9.08 -4.44 -5.93
C ALA A 144 -7.69 -4.42 -6.57
N PHE A 145 -6.78 -3.58 -6.08
CA PHE A 145 -5.41 -3.50 -6.55
C PHE A 145 -4.62 -4.78 -6.24
N GLY A 146 -4.74 -5.33 -5.03
CA GLY A 146 -4.11 -6.60 -4.67
C GLY A 146 -4.62 -7.77 -5.52
N LEU A 147 -5.93 -7.82 -5.80
CA LEU A 147 -6.51 -8.83 -6.70
C LEU A 147 -6.00 -8.64 -8.15
N TYR A 148 -5.92 -7.39 -8.63
CA TYR A 148 -5.32 -7.10 -9.92
C TYR A 148 -3.87 -7.58 -9.99
N GLN A 149 -3.02 -7.25 -9.03
CA GLN A 149 -1.63 -7.70 -8.98
C GLN A 149 -1.52 -9.23 -9.00
N LEU A 150 -2.33 -9.90 -8.17
CA LEU A 150 -2.33 -11.36 -8.10
C LEU A 150 -2.73 -11.99 -9.44
N VAL A 151 -3.85 -11.52 -10.03
CA VAL A 151 -4.40 -12.12 -11.26
C VAL A 151 -3.56 -11.74 -12.48
N TYR A 152 -3.24 -10.46 -12.65
CA TYR A 152 -2.52 -9.98 -13.83
C TYR A 152 -1.14 -10.62 -13.93
N TRP A 153 -0.32 -10.54 -12.88
CA TRP A 153 1.07 -10.98 -12.93
C TRP A 153 1.25 -12.48 -12.90
N ASN A 154 0.31 -13.25 -12.36
CA ASN A 154 0.47 -14.69 -12.25
C ASN A 154 -0.31 -15.49 -13.29
N PHE A 155 -1.39 -14.94 -13.85
CA PHE A 155 -2.26 -15.68 -14.76
C PHE A 155 -2.39 -15.04 -16.15
N ILE A 156 -2.23 -13.72 -16.30
CA ILE A 156 -2.44 -13.01 -17.55
C ILE A 156 -1.11 -12.67 -18.22
N TRP A 157 -0.18 -12.09 -17.45
CA TRP A 157 1.11 -11.65 -18.00
C TRP A 157 1.99 -12.86 -18.37
N GLN A 158 2.57 -12.81 -19.58
CA GLN A 158 3.54 -13.79 -20.06
C GLN A 158 4.86 -13.08 -20.36
N PRO A 159 6.01 -13.63 -19.94
CA PRO A 159 7.30 -13.11 -20.35
C PRO A 159 7.39 -13.16 -21.88
N ALA A 160 7.92 -12.10 -22.50
CA ALA A 160 8.24 -12.14 -23.92
C ALA A 160 9.10 -13.38 -24.17
N THR A 161 8.60 -14.31 -25.00
CA THR A 161 9.39 -15.44 -25.45
C THR A 161 10.65 -14.87 -26.06
N SER A 162 11.82 -15.17 -25.46
CA SER A 162 13.09 -14.88 -26.11
C SER A 162 12.98 -15.46 -27.51
N GLN A 163 13.01 -14.59 -28.53
CA GLN A 163 13.27 -15.05 -29.88
C GLN A 163 14.48 -15.98 -29.76
N LYS A 164 14.25 -17.27 -29.96
CA LYS A 164 15.32 -18.22 -30.19
C LYS A 164 16.23 -17.55 -31.22
N GLN A 165 17.45 -17.33 -30.86
CA GLN A 165 18.51 -17.07 -31.78
C GLN A 165 18.43 -18.16 -32.84
N ALA A 166 17.79 -17.82 -33.96
CA ALA A 166 17.92 -18.54 -35.19
C ALA A 166 19.18 -17.97 -35.84
N GLY A 167 20.22 -18.73 -35.85
CA GLY A 167 21.48 -18.44 -36.50
C GLY A 167 22.42 -19.59 -36.29
#